data_4cb31a129fb0a85d4b444847806aca2c
#
_entry.id   4cb31a129fb0a85d4b444847806aca2c
#
_cell.length_a   1.000
_cell.length_b   1.000
_cell.length_c   1.000
_cell.angle_alpha   90.00
_cell.angle_beta   90.00
_cell.angle_gamma   90.00
#
_symmetry.space_group_name_H-M   'P 1'
#
loop_
_entity.id
_entity.type
_entity.pdbx_description
1 polymer ?
#
loop_
_entity_poly.entity_id
_entity_poly.type
_entity_poly.pdbx_seq_one_letter_code
_entity_poly.pdbx_strand_id
1 'polypeptide(L)'
;GYGNVSILKNVFQFYFDPAGPKTDVHKFNNNRREGPSNLYGMPVFHRNRLYVAGGGDLWWGKNEAWLKCIDATKTGDITTNGLTWSSPLEKHVMSTPAIHDGLVFIADCGRTFHCVDAKTGKPHWTAEIKGEVWASPYVADGKVYLGTRSGDFYVCAASKEKKLLASLELGDPVSATTTAANGVLYVATMRNLYAVQAGAHFRM
;
A
#
# COMPACT_ATOMS: atom_id res chain seq x y z
N GLY A 1 39.01 5.59 4.08
CA GLY A 1 38.41 6.88 3.82
C GLY A 1 36.92 6.73 3.89
N TYR A 2 36.24 7.38 4.84
CA TYR A 2 34.79 7.48 4.85
C TYR A 2 34.40 8.38 3.68
N GLY A 3 33.75 7.82 2.67
CA GLY A 3 33.21 8.58 1.56
C GLY A 3 32.30 9.70 2.10
N ASN A 4 32.42 10.88 1.49
CA ASN A 4 31.57 12.02 1.79
C ASN A 4 30.12 11.56 1.72
N VAL A 5 29.42 11.56 2.84
CA VAL A 5 27.97 11.46 2.86
C VAL A 5 27.47 12.73 2.16
N SER A 6 27.01 12.60 0.93
CA SER A 6 26.41 13.70 0.20
C SER A 6 25.28 14.27 1.05
N ILE A 7 25.34 15.57 1.35
CA ILE A 7 24.26 16.26 2.05
C ILE A 7 23.00 16.09 1.20
N LEU A 8 21.99 15.40 1.74
CA LEU A 8 20.72 15.23 1.05
C LEU A 8 20.09 16.61 0.83
N LYS A 9 19.85 16.96 -0.43
CA LYS A 9 19.12 18.18 -0.78
C LYS A 9 17.65 17.83 -0.97
N ASN A 10 16.77 18.65 -0.39
CA ASN A 10 15.36 18.59 -0.70
C ASN A 10 15.14 18.94 -2.17
N VAL A 11 14.60 18.00 -2.96
CA VAL A 11 14.28 18.20 -4.37
C VAL A 11 12.89 18.79 -4.53
N PHE A 12 11.90 18.22 -3.81
CA PHE A 12 10.55 18.77 -3.71
C PHE A 12 9.92 18.45 -2.36
N GLN A 13 8.84 19.18 -2.05
CA GLN A 13 7.91 18.83 -0.98
C GLN A 13 6.48 18.78 -1.54
N PHE A 14 5.67 17.90 -0.95
CA PHE A 14 4.26 17.71 -1.29
C PHE A 14 3.45 17.46 -0.01
N TYR A 15 2.52 18.33 0.30
CA TYR A 15 1.61 18.12 1.42
C TYR A 15 0.54 17.10 1.02
N PHE A 16 0.67 15.90 1.57
CA PHE A 16 -0.22 14.77 1.23
C PHE A 16 -1.67 15.04 1.64
N ASP A 17 -1.88 15.63 2.83
CA ASP A 17 -3.18 16.05 3.33
C ASP A 17 -3.22 17.59 3.36
N PRO A 18 -3.69 18.26 2.30
CA PRO A 18 -3.65 19.71 2.22
C PRO A 18 -4.58 20.41 3.24
N ALA A 19 -5.59 19.70 3.77
CA ALA A 19 -6.47 20.20 4.82
C ALA A 19 -5.89 20.01 6.23
N GLY A 20 -4.88 19.15 6.38
CA GLY A 20 -4.22 18.93 7.66
C GLY A 20 -3.34 20.09 8.11
N PRO A 21 -3.06 20.21 9.42
CA PRO A 21 -2.15 21.23 9.93
C PRO A 21 -0.74 21.04 9.38
N LYS A 22 -0.07 22.15 9.06
CA LYS A 22 1.27 22.18 8.44
C LYS A 22 2.38 22.59 9.39
N THR A 23 2.02 23.20 10.51
CA THR A 23 2.95 23.69 11.54
C THR A 23 2.66 23.02 12.88
N ASP A 24 3.65 22.98 13.77
CA ASP A 24 3.54 22.43 15.11
C ASP A 24 2.94 21.02 15.16
N VAL A 25 3.26 20.20 14.17
CA VAL A 25 2.65 18.87 13.98
C VAL A 25 2.84 17.95 15.19
N HIS A 26 3.90 18.15 15.98
CA HIS A 26 4.19 17.37 17.18
C HIS A 26 3.15 17.52 18.29
N LYS A 27 2.42 18.63 18.34
CA LYS A 27 1.34 18.83 19.34
C LYS A 27 0.18 17.85 19.15
N PHE A 28 0.07 17.26 17.96
CA PHE A 28 -0.97 16.30 17.62
C PHE A 28 -0.58 14.84 17.91
N ASN A 29 0.59 14.57 18.49
CA ASN A 29 1.00 13.19 18.81
C ASN A 29 -0.02 12.45 19.69
N ASN A 30 -0.75 13.18 20.54
CA ASN A 30 -1.81 12.66 21.40
C ASN A 30 -3.23 13.05 20.95
N ASN A 31 -3.38 13.61 19.76
CA ASN A 31 -4.68 13.92 19.14
C ASN A 31 -4.54 13.91 17.62
N ARG A 32 -4.41 12.74 17.04
CA ARG A 32 -4.19 12.57 15.60
C ARG A 32 -5.45 12.78 14.77
N ARG A 33 -6.62 12.82 15.38
CA ARG A 33 -7.87 13.11 14.68
C ARG A 33 -7.84 14.50 14.06
N GLU A 34 -7.30 15.48 14.78
CA GLU A 34 -7.13 16.86 14.32
C GLU A 34 -5.77 17.10 13.65
N GLY A 35 -4.86 16.13 13.76
CA GLY A 35 -3.52 16.19 13.21
C GLY A 35 -3.46 15.94 11.70
N PRO A 36 -2.26 16.00 11.13
CA PRO A 36 -2.06 15.63 9.73
C PRO A 36 -2.30 14.13 9.53
N SER A 37 -2.62 13.75 8.30
CA SER A 37 -2.75 12.36 7.92
C SER A 37 -1.42 11.61 8.00
N ASN A 38 -1.48 10.35 8.46
CA ASN A 38 -0.30 9.50 8.57
C ASN A 38 -0.01 8.77 7.25
N LEU A 39 1.28 8.59 6.97
CA LEU A 39 1.80 7.80 5.88
C LEU A 39 2.57 6.62 6.47
N TYR A 40 2.03 5.41 6.39
CA TYR A 40 2.65 4.20 6.93
C TYR A 40 3.34 3.37 5.84
N GLY A 41 2.75 3.34 4.65
CA GLY A 41 3.29 2.64 3.50
C GLY A 41 4.44 3.40 2.83
N MET A 42 5.26 2.68 2.07
CA MET A 42 6.35 3.30 1.30
C MET A 42 5.80 3.99 0.04
N PRO A 43 6.38 5.13 -0.38
CA PRO A 43 6.20 5.65 -1.73
C PRO A 43 6.78 4.67 -2.76
N VAL A 44 6.08 4.46 -3.86
CA VAL A 44 6.54 3.60 -4.95
C VAL A 44 6.82 4.45 -6.18
N PHE A 45 8.07 4.45 -6.63
CA PHE A 45 8.46 5.15 -7.85
C PHE A 45 8.26 4.25 -9.09
N HIS A 46 7.55 4.76 -10.08
CA HIS A 46 7.39 4.09 -11.37
C HIS A 46 7.17 5.12 -12.49
N ARG A 47 8.02 5.07 -13.52
CA ARG A 47 7.91 5.92 -14.73
C ARG A 47 7.71 7.42 -14.42
N ASN A 48 8.65 8.00 -13.66
CA ASN A 48 8.62 9.41 -13.26
C ASN A 48 7.41 9.82 -12.40
N ARG A 49 6.76 8.88 -11.75
CA ARG A 49 5.65 9.10 -10.83
C ARG A 49 5.92 8.43 -9.49
N LEU A 50 5.42 9.05 -8.44
CA LEU A 50 5.35 8.45 -7.11
C LEU A 50 3.90 8.10 -6.81
N TYR A 51 3.68 6.88 -6.36
CA TYR A 51 2.40 6.40 -5.89
C TYR A 51 2.48 6.25 -4.38
N VAL A 52 1.61 6.96 -3.68
CA VAL A 52 1.62 7.03 -2.23
C VAL A 52 0.21 6.77 -1.73
N ALA A 53 0.06 5.77 -0.86
CA ALA A 53 -1.18 5.54 -0.14
C ALA A 53 -1.01 5.99 1.30
N GLY A 54 -2.03 6.62 1.85
CA GLY A 54 -1.98 7.10 3.21
C GLY A 54 -3.25 7.81 3.63
N GLY A 55 -3.23 8.33 4.83
CA GLY A 55 -4.36 8.97 5.47
C GLY A 55 -5.04 8.07 6.49
N GLY A 56 -5.98 8.67 7.20
CA GLY A 56 -6.62 8.04 8.33
C GLY A 56 -5.71 7.87 9.54
N ASP A 57 -6.28 7.40 10.61
CA ASP A 57 -5.55 6.98 11.81
C ASP A 57 -6.32 5.87 12.52
N LEU A 58 -5.61 4.77 12.78
CA LEU A 58 -6.20 3.57 13.37
C LEU A 58 -6.78 3.82 14.78
N TRP A 59 -6.09 4.62 15.60
CA TRP A 59 -6.43 4.79 17.02
C TRP A 59 -7.36 5.97 17.27
N TRP A 60 -7.40 6.96 16.37
CA TRP A 60 -8.10 8.23 16.57
C TRP A 60 -9.35 8.38 15.71
N GLY A 61 -9.70 7.35 14.93
CA GLY A 61 -10.92 7.33 14.12
C GLY A 61 -10.93 8.35 12.98
N LYS A 62 -9.76 8.73 12.46
CA LYS A 62 -9.64 9.52 11.25
C LYS A 62 -9.73 8.57 10.05
N ASN A 63 -10.76 8.72 9.21
CA ASN A 63 -11.03 7.77 8.12
C ASN A 63 -10.56 8.25 6.74
N GLU A 64 -10.38 9.57 6.54
CA GLU A 64 -10.00 10.14 5.25
C GLU A 64 -8.64 9.60 4.79
N ALA A 65 -8.67 8.82 3.73
CA ALA A 65 -7.49 8.18 3.16
C ALA A 65 -7.51 8.22 1.63
N TRP A 66 -6.34 8.20 1.03
CA TRP A 66 -6.19 8.33 -0.42
C TRP A 66 -5.04 7.50 -0.94
N LEU A 67 -5.20 7.05 -2.18
CA LEU A 67 -4.09 6.70 -3.05
C LEU A 67 -3.83 7.88 -3.99
N LYS A 68 -2.61 8.42 -3.98
CA LYS A 68 -2.22 9.57 -4.80
C LYS A 68 -1.08 9.24 -5.73
N CYS A 69 -1.16 9.79 -6.95
CA CYS A 69 -0.07 9.76 -7.92
C CYS A 69 0.49 11.17 -8.07
N ILE A 70 1.80 11.30 -7.91
CA ILE A 70 2.53 12.56 -7.87
C ILE A 70 3.56 12.56 -9.00
N ASP A 71 3.68 13.66 -9.72
CA ASP A 71 4.71 13.88 -10.75
C ASP A 71 6.07 14.10 -10.10
N ALA A 72 6.94 13.10 -10.19
CA ALA A 72 8.28 13.12 -9.60
C ALA A 72 9.31 13.90 -10.41
N THR A 73 8.94 14.52 -11.54
CA THR A 73 9.84 15.35 -12.35
C THR A 73 9.90 16.81 -11.89
N LYS A 74 8.97 17.20 -11.01
CA LYS A 74 8.85 18.57 -10.51
C LYS A 74 9.78 18.83 -9.33
N THR A 75 10.04 20.11 -9.06
CA THR A 75 10.94 20.57 -7.99
C THR A 75 10.29 21.68 -7.15
N GLY A 76 10.76 21.88 -5.93
CA GLY A 76 10.25 22.89 -5.00
C GLY A 76 8.98 22.45 -4.29
N ASP A 77 8.09 23.37 -3.92
CA ASP A 77 6.78 23.03 -3.38
C ASP A 77 5.81 22.70 -4.52
N ILE A 78 5.53 21.42 -4.66
CA ILE A 78 4.67 20.89 -5.71
C ILE A 78 3.25 20.54 -5.23
N THR A 79 2.85 20.99 -4.05
CA THR A 79 1.55 20.66 -3.43
C THR A 79 0.38 20.99 -4.35
N THR A 80 0.43 22.12 -5.07
CA THR A 80 -0.67 22.57 -5.94
C THR A 80 -0.61 22.04 -7.36
N ASN A 81 0.56 21.66 -7.85
CA ASN A 81 0.77 21.35 -9.26
C ASN A 81 1.42 19.97 -9.51
N GLY A 82 1.83 19.26 -8.45
CA GLY A 82 2.47 17.93 -8.55
C GLY A 82 1.49 16.77 -8.51
N LEU A 83 0.27 16.99 -8.05
CA LEU A 83 -0.74 15.94 -8.01
C LEU A 83 -1.23 15.60 -9.42
N THR A 84 -1.02 14.36 -9.86
CA THR A 84 -1.55 13.87 -11.13
C THR A 84 -2.99 13.40 -10.98
N TRP A 85 -3.26 12.61 -9.94
CA TRP A 85 -4.60 12.17 -9.57
C TRP A 85 -4.63 11.72 -8.10
N SER A 86 -5.84 11.68 -7.54
CA SER A 86 -6.13 11.19 -6.20
C SER A 86 -7.36 10.29 -6.25
N SER A 87 -7.27 9.11 -5.67
CA SER A 87 -8.37 8.16 -5.54
C SER A 87 -8.67 7.96 -4.05
N PRO A 88 -9.93 8.13 -3.61
CA PRO A 88 -10.29 7.92 -2.21
C PRO A 88 -10.19 6.43 -1.84
N LEU A 89 -9.87 6.18 -0.57
CA LEU A 89 -9.88 4.86 0.05
C LEU A 89 -10.89 4.87 1.21
N GLU A 90 -11.36 3.69 1.62
CA GLU A 90 -12.46 3.59 2.59
C GLU A 90 -12.06 4.00 4.00
N LYS A 91 -10.84 3.65 4.41
CA LYS A 91 -10.29 3.95 5.74
C LYS A 91 -8.79 4.15 5.69
N HIS A 92 -8.19 4.32 6.87
CA HIS A 92 -6.73 4.42 7.01
C HIS A 92 -5.98 3.29 6.29
N VAL A 93 -4.75 3.58 5.87
CA VAL A 93 -3.95 2.70 5.03
C VAL A 93 -2.60 2.44 5.67
N MET A 94 -2.27 1.16 5.84
CA MET A 94 -0.96 0.68 6.29
C MET A 94 -0.12 0.16 5.14
N SER A 95 -0.76 -0.20 4.04
CA SER A 95 -0.17 -0.89 2.89
C SER A 95 0.63 0.04 1.98
N THR A 96 1.67 -0.52 1.37
CA THR A 96 2.40 0.07 0.24
C THR A 96 1.71 -0.33 -1.07
N PRO A 97 1.50 0.57 -2.05
CA PRO A 97 0.93 0.20 -3.34
C PRO A 97 1.84 -0.77 -4.11
N ALA A 98 1.26 -1.74 -4.81
CA ALA A 98 1.98 -2.58 -5.78
C ALA A 98 1.60 -2.16 -7.21
N ILE A 99 2.58 -2.06 -8.11
CA ILE A 99 2.37 -1.60 -9.48
C ILE A 99 2.78 -2.69 -10.46
N HIS A 100 1.91 -3.00 -11.40
CA HIS A 100 2.16 -3.98 -12.46
C HIS A 100 1.33 -3.66 -13.71
N ASP A 101 1.98 -3.62 -14.88
CA ASP A 101 1.35 -3.45 -16.20
C ASP A 101 0.28 -2.33 -16.28
N GLY A 102 0.60 -1.16 -15.70
CA GLY A 102 -0.30 -0.02 -15.70
C GLY A 102 -1.45 -0.11 -14.69
N LEU A 103 -1.40 -1.06 -13.77
CA LEU A 103 -2.33 -1.23 -12.67
C LEU A 103 -1.64 -0.91 -11.33
N VAL A 104 -2.42 -0.38 -10.40
CA VAL A 104 -2.00 -0.19 -9.01
C VAL A 104 -2.95 -0.99 -8.11
N PHE A 105 -2.37 -1.81 -7.27
CA PHE A 105 -3.08 -2.60 -6.26
C PHE A 105 -2.80 -2.02 -4.89
N ILE A 106 -3.84 -1.80 -4.10
CA ILE A 106 -3.77 -1.30 -2.72
C ILE A 106 -4.92 -1.87 -1.89
N ALA A 107 -4.69 -2.06 -0.61
CA ALA A 107 -5.76 -2.43 0.31
C ALA A 107 -5.77 -1.50 1.51
N ASP A 108 -6.94 -1.20 2.02
CA ASP A 108 -7.15 -0.36 3.19
C ASP A 108 -7.72 -1.15 4.38
N CYS A 109 -7.69 -0.56 5.56
CA CYS A 109 -8.24 -1.16 6.78
C CYS A 109 -9.78 -1.12 6.84
N GLY A 110 -10.45 -0.55 5.83
CA GLY A 110 -11.88 -0.70 5.58
C GLY A 110 -12.25 -2.07 4.98
N ARG A 111 -11.28 -2.95 4.82
CA ARG A 111 -11.43 -4.29 4.24
C ARG A 111 -11.75 -4.26 2.75
N THR A 112 -11.22 -3.25 2.06
CA THR A 112 -11.39 -3.13 0.62
C THR A 112 -10.05 -3.27 -0.10
N PHE A 113 -10.01 -4.18 -1.06
CA PHE A 113 -8.89 -4.37 -1.96
C PHE A 113 -9.22 -3.72 -3.30
N HIS A 114 -8.36 -2.82 -3.76
CA HIS A 114 -8.56 -1.98 -4.93
C HIS A 114 -7.57 -2.33 -6.03
N CYS A 115 -8.05 -2.30 -7.27
CA CYS A 115 -7.23 -2.24 -8.47
C CYS A 115 -7.62 -0.98 -9.25
N VAL A 116 -6.68 -0.08 -9.46
CA VAL A 116 -6.91 1.17 -10.19
C VAL A 116 -5.96 1.30 -11.38
N ASP A 117 -6.36 2.08 -12.36
CA ASP A 117 -5.52 2.43 -13.50
C ASP A 117 -4.38 3.37 -13.04
N ALA A 118 -3.13 2.99 -13.31
CA ALA A 118 -1.96 3.73 -12.85
C ALA A 118 -1.84 5.13 -13.48
N LYS A 119 -2.40 5.35 -14.67
CA LYS A 119 -2.33 6.63 -15.36
C LYS A 119 -3.38 7.62 -14.87
N THR A 120 -4.57 7.12 -14.52
CA THR A 120 -5.76 7.96 -14.27
C THR A 120 -6.29 7.87 -12.86
N GLY A 121 -5.92 6.87 -12.07
CA GLY A 121 -6.46 6.58 -10.74
C GLY A 121 -7.89 6.04 -10.75
N LYS A 122 -8.49 5.82 -11.93
CA LYS A 122 -9.85 5.26 -12.04
C LYS A 122 -9.88 3.81 -11.59
N PRO A 123 -10.86 3.40 -10.77
CA PRO A 123 -10.97 2.03 -10.34
C PRO A 123 -11.34 1.11 -11.53
N HIS A 124 -10.65 0.00 -11.65
CA HIS A 124 -11.07 -1.12 -12.48
C HIS A 124 -12.00 -2.03 -11.69
N TRP A 125 -11.62 -2.33 -10.45
CA TRP A 125 -12.45 -3.11 -9.55
C TRP A 125 -12.08 -2.86 -8.07
N THR A 126 -13.02 -3.20 -7.21
CA THR A 126 -12.82 -3.37 -5.78
C THR A 126 -13.30 -4.74 -5.34
N ALA A 127 -12.75 -5.27 -4.26
CA ALA A 127 -13.18 -6.51 -3.63
C ALA A 127 -13.23 -6.33 -2.12
N GLU A 128 -14.34 -6.73 -1.53
CA GLU A 128 -14.43 -6.86 -0.08
C GLU A 128 -13.61 -8.09 0.35
N ILE A 129 -12.84 -7.94 1.41
CA ILE A 129 -11.98 -8.98 2.00
C ILE A 129 -12.28 -9.11 3.49
N LYS A 130 -11.96 -10.27 4.05
CA LYS A 130 -12.11 -10.49 5.49
C LYS A 130 -10.90 -9.88 6.23
N GLY A 131 -11.17 -9.17 7.32
CA GLY A 131 -10.15 -8.62 8.21
C GLY A 131 -9.46 -7.36 7.69
N GLU A 132 -8.81 -6.66 8.60
CA GLU A 132 -8.00 -5.49 8.28
C GLU A 132 -6.74 -5.88 7.51
N VAL A 133 -6.20 -4.95 6.74
CA VAL A 133 -4.97 -5.15 5.98
C VAL A 133 -3.85 -4.26 6.50
N TRP A 134 -2.80 -4.90 7.00
CA TRP A 134 -1.55 -4.26 7.37
C TRP A 134 -0.42 -4.62 6.39
N ALA A 135 -0.50 -5.80 5.79
CA ALA A 135 0.40 -6.24 4.74
C ALA A 135 0.20 -5.41 3.46
N SER A 136 1.22 -5.32 2.64
CA SER A 136 1.11 -4.74 1.31
C SER A 136 0.77 -5.81 0.27
N PRO A 137 0.00 -5.48 -0.78
CA PRO A 137 -0.12 -6.34 -1.95
C PRO A 137 1.26 -6.63 -2.54
N TYR A 138 1.47 -7.85 -2.99
CA TYR A 138 2.70 -8.26 -3.67
C TYR A 138 2.37 -8.86 -5.03
N VAL A 139 3.03 -8.38 -6.08
CA VAL A 139 2.78 -8.88 -7.44
C VAL A 139 3.96 -9.71 -7.91
N ALA A 140 3.66 -10.93 -8.34
CA ALA A 140 4.60 -11.83 -9.00
C ALA A 140 3.85 -12.80 -9.91
N ASP A 141 4.47 -13.18 -11.03
CA ASP A 141 3.96 -14.20 -11.95
C ASP A 141 2.48 -13.95 -12.36
N GLY A 142 2.16 -12.71 -12.74
CA GLY A 142 0.80 -12.34 -13.17
C GLY A 142 -0.28 -12.43 -12.07
N LYS A 143 0.13 -12.56 -10.81
CA LYS A 143 -0.77 -12.68 -9.65
C LYS A 143 -0.48 -11.58 -8.65
N VAL A 144 -1.48 -11.19 -7.89
CA VAL A 144 -1.35 -10.32 -6.73
C VAL A 144 -1.76 -11.10 -5.47
N TYR A 145 -0.88 -11.04 -4.47
CA TYR A 145 -0.99 -11.74 -3.21
C TYR A 145 -1.28 -10.75 -2.09
N LEU A 146 -2.19 -11.08 -1.19
CA LEU A 146 -2.58 -10.22 -0.08
C LEU A 146 -2.96 -11.04 1.14
N GLY A 147 -2.32 -10.78 2.27
CA GLY A 147 -2.67 -11.34 3.57
C GLY A 147 -3.43 -10.34 4.44
N THR A 148 -4.26 -10.84 5.34
CA THR A 148 -5.07 -10.03 6.26
C THR A 148 -4.81 -10.36 7.73
N ARG A 149 -5.25 -9.46 8.61
CA ARG A 149 -5.14 -9.63 10.06
C ARG A 149 -6.04 -10.73 10.63
N SER A 150 -7.06 -11.17 9.88
CA SER A 150 -7.87 -12.34 10.24
C SER A 150 -7.23 -13.67 9.83
N GLY A 151 -6.11 -13.65 9.13
CA GLY A 151 -5.42 -14.86 8.69
C GLY A 151 -5.86 -15.37 7.33
N ASP A 152 -6.69 -14.62 6.61
CA ASP A 152 -7.03 -14.92 5.23
C ASP A 152 -5.91 -14.50 4.29
N PHE A 153 -5.64 -15.30 3.28
CA PHE A 153 -4.65 -15.04 2.25
C PHE A 153 -5.28 -15.18 0.88
N TYR A 154 -5.27 -14.09 0.13
CA TYR A 154 -5.91 -13.97 -1.18
C TYR A 154 -4.88 -14.00 -2.30
N VAL A 155 -5.20 -14.72 -3.37
CA VAL A 155 -4.46 -14.72 -4.62
C VAL A 155 -5.42 -14.32 -5.74
N CYS A 156 -5.19 -13.17 -6.36
CA CYS A 156 -5.97 -12.68 -7.48
C CYS A 156 -5.11 -12.61 -8.74
N ALA A 157 -5.73 -12.62 -9.91
CA ALA A 157 -5.03 -12.26 -11.14
C ALA A 157 -4.62 -10.78 -11.09
N ALA A 158 -3.40 -10.46 -11.51
CA ALA A 158 -2.94 -9.09 -11.65
C ALA A 158 -3.48 -8.50 -12.97
N SER A 159 -4.79 -8.27 -13.05
CA SER A 159 -5.50 -7.89 -14.28
C SER A 159 -6.56 -6.81 -14.03
N LYS A 160 -7.04 -6.20 -15.13
CA LYS A 160 -8.16 -5.23 -15.11
C LYS A 160 -9.48 -5.88 -14.73
N GLU A 161 -9.59 -7.18 -14.87
CA GLU A 161 -10.77 -7.94 -14.50
C GLU A 161 -10.59 -8.51 -13.09
N LYS A 162 -11.61 -8.37 -12.25
CA LYS A 162 -11.61 -8.98 -10.92
C LYS A 162 -11.68 -10.50 -11.03
N LYS A 163 -10.58 -11.18 -10.71
CA LYS A 163 -10.52 -12.64 -10.74
C LYS A 163 -9.78 -13.16 -9.51
N LEU A 164 -10.54 -13.72 -8.58
CA LEU A 164 -10.00 -14.46 -7.44
C LEU A 164 -9.53 -15.84 -7.95
N LEU A 165 -8.27 -16.16 -7.71
CA LEU A 165 -7.66 -17.44 -8.10
C LEU A 165 -7.65 -18.44 -6.93
N ALA A 166 -7.39 -17.93 -5.71
CA ALA A 166 -7.42 -18.71 -4.49
C ALA A 166 -7.71 -17.82 -3.26
N SER A 167 -8.32 -18.43 -2.25
CA SER A 167 -8.46 -17.89 -0.91
C SER A 167 -8.14 -18.98 0.09
N LEU A 168 -7.22 -18.71 1.01
CA LEU A 168 -6.72 -19.67 1.99
C LEU A 168 -6.89 -19.08 3.39
N GLU A 169 -7.23 -19.90 4.37
CA GLU A 169 -7.24 -19.54 5.79
C GLU A 169 -5.96 -20.09 6.43
N LEU A 170 -5.04 -19.23 6.84
CA LEU A 170 -3.77 -19.61 7.45
C LEU A 170 -3.88 -19.74 8.98
N GLY A 171 -5.01 -19.35 9.55
CA GLY A 171 -5.30 -19.44 10.98
C GLY A 171 -4.53 -18.46 11.88
N ASP A 172 -3.68 -17.63 11.29
CA ASP A 172 -2.86 -16.63 11.97
C ASP A 172 -2.85 -15.31 11.24
N PRO A 173 -2.84 -14.17 11.95
CA PRO A 173 -2.73 -12.85 11.32
C PRO A 173 -1.51 -12.73 10.40
N VAL A 174 -1.74 -12.20 9.20
CA VAL A 174 -0.69 -11.81 8.25
C VAL A 174 -0.54 -10.30 8.29
N SER A 175 0.58 -9.82 8.80
CA SER A 175 0.90 -8.39 8.89
C SER A 175 2.09 -8.01 8.01
N ALA A 176 2.90 -8.97 7.63
CA ALA A 176 4.07 -8.78 6.77
C ALA A 176 3.70 -8.93 5.30
N THR A 177 4.36 -8.16 4.46
CA THR A 177 4.23 -8.29 3.01
C THR A 177 4.86 -9.61 2.57
N THR A 178 4.13 -10.36 1.75
CA THR A 178 4.61 -11.56 1.08
C THR A 178 5.76 -11.22 0.14
N THR A 179 6.70 -12.13 -0.06
CA THR A 179 7.76 -12.00 -1.04
C THR A 179 7.98 -13.30 -1.80
N ALA A 180 8.61 -13.23 -2.96
CA ALA A 180 8.97 -14.41 -3.74
C ALA A 180 10.41 -14.35 -4.22
N ALA A 181 11.07 -15.48 -4.20
CA ALA A 181 12.40 -15.66 -4.76
C ALA A 181 12.60 -17.10 -5.25
N ASN A 182 13.29 -17.27 -6.38
CA ASN A 182 13.64 -18.58 -6.93
C ASN A 182 12.46 -19.55 -7.10
N GLY A 183 11.30 -19.04 -7.51
CA GLY A 183 10.09 -19.84 -7.69
C GLY A 183 9.37 -20.24 -6.40
N VAL A 184 9.78 -19.70 -5.26
CA VAL A 184 9.19 -19.93 -3.95
C VAL A 184 8.52 -18.66 -3.44
N LEU A 185 7.30 -18.76 -2.96
CA LEU A 185 6.55 -17.70 -2.29
C LEU A 185 6.73 -17.85 -0.78
N TYR A 186 7.11 -16.78 -0.10
CA TYR A 186 7.30 -16.74 1.35
C TYR A 186 6.20 -15.90 1.99
N VAL A 187 5.45 -16.50 2.91
CA VAL A 187 4.35 -15.88 3.64
C VAL A 187 4.62 -15.97 5.13
N ALA A 188 4.77 -14.82 5.79
CA ALA A 188 4.96 -14.77 7.24
C ALA A 188 3.63 -14.44 7.93
N THR A 189 3.23 -15.30 8.86
CA THR A 189 2.18 -15.04 9.84
C THR A 189 2.78 -14.66 11.19
N MET A 190 1.97 -14.43 12.20
CA MET A 190 2.50 -14.13 13.54
C MET A 190 3.29 -15.29 14.16
N ARG A 191 3.03 -16.54 13.78
CA ARG A 191 3.68 -17.73 14.36
C ARG A 191 4.53 -18.51 13.37
N ASN A 192 4.26 -18.41 12.06
CA ASN A 192 4.85 -19.28 11.06
C ASN A 192 5.43 -18.49 9.88
N LEU A 193 6.47 -19.07 9.29
CA LEU A 193 6.96 -18.68 7.97
C LEU A 193 6.69 -19.86 7.02
N TYR A 194 5.84 -19.62 6.03
CA TYR A 194 5.53 -20.59 4.98
C TYR A 194 6.40 -20.33 3.77
N ALA A 195 6.98 -21.39 3.20
CA ALA A 195 7.63 -21.41 1.91
C ALA A 195 6.79 -22.27 0.96
N VAL A 196 6.18 -21.66 -0.05
CA VAL A 196 5.22 -22.32 -0.95
C VAL A 196 5.75 -22.29 -2.37
N GLN A 197 5.74 -23.45 -3.02
CA GLN A 197 6.16 -23.61 -4.41
C GLN A 197 5.04 -24.29 -5.20
N ALA A 198 4.89 -23.91 -6.47
CA ALA A 198 3.92 -24.56 -7.35
C ALA A 198 4.23 -26.07 -7.47
N GLY A 199 3.19 -26.91 -7.36
CA GLY A 199 3.33 -28.36 -7.43
C GLY A 199 3.91 -29.05 -6.20
N ALA A 200 4.26 -28.32 -5.15
CA ALA A 200 4.67 -28.91 -3.87
C ALA A 200 3.44 -29.48 -3.14
N HIS A 201 3.46 -30.77 -2.82
CA HIS A 201 2.48 -31.38 -1.93
C HIS A 201 2.97 -31.29 -0.49
N PHE A 202 2.20 -30.63 0.38
CA PHE A 202 2.45 -30.69 1.83
C PHE A 202 2.20 -32.14 2.27
N ARG A 203 3.24 -32.84 2.70
CA ARG A 203 3.05 -34.02 3.53
C ARG A 203 2.90 -33.52 4.97
N MET A 204 1.70 -33.67 5.51
CA MET A 204 1.46 -33.55 6.96
C MET A 204 2.12 -34.71 7.70
#